data_8840d26ddd2b4ef532e10df62fd47f3e
#
_entry.id   8840d26ddd2b4ef532e10df62fd47f3e
#
_cell.length_a   1.000
_cell.length_b   1.000
_cell.length_c   1.000
_cell.angle_alpha   90.00
_cell.angle_beta   90.00
_cell.angle_gamma   90.00
#
_symmetry.space_group_name_H-M   'P 1'
#
loop_
_entity.id
_entity.type
_entity.pdbx_description
1 polymer ?
#
loop_
_entity_poly.entity_id
_entity_poly.type
_entity_poly.pdbx_seq_one_letter_code
_entity_poly.pdbx_strand_id
1 'polypeptide(L)'
;RRKPPGKLLPSAHAVDREYKVITALYETDVPVPKTYGLCKDEDVAGTEFFVMDCLDGDIYWDPMLPSLTKEQRIKVYQNKNKTLAALHSVDYKKVGLGDYGKPGNYVARQVSRWSKQYMASETDNIEAMNNLIEWLPNNIPDDDETSIVHGDYRLDNMIMKNQEVIGVLDWELSTLGHPVADFS
;
A
#
# COMPACT_ATOMS: atom_id res chain seq x y z
N ARG A 1 3.36 3.00 15.94
CA ARG A 1 3.07 1.73 15.23
C ARG A 1 3.93 0.62 15.81
N ARG A 2 3.32 -0.52 16.15
CA ARG A 2 3.99 -1.72 16.63
C ARG A 2 3.35 -2.96 16.03
N LYS A 3 4.07 -4.07 16.00
CA LYS A 3 3.49 -5.37 15.62
C LYS A 3 2.36 -5.74 16.59
N PRO A 4 1.23 -6.29 16.12
CA PRO A 4 0.22 -6.86 17.00
C PRO A 4 0.81 -8.06 17.78
N PRO A 5 0.32 -8.33 19.00
CA PRO A 5 0.76 -9.50 19.76
C PRO A 5 0.25 -10.80 19.12
N GLY A 6 1.05 -11.87 19.19
CA GLY A 6 0.68 -13.22 18.72
C GLY A 6 1.59 -13.77 17.62
N LYS A 7 1.31 -15.01 17.19
CA LYS A 7 2.00 -15.64 16.05
C LYS A 7 1.48 -15.04 14.76
N LEU A 8 2.32 -14.30 14.06
CA LEU A 8 2.03 -13.70 12.77
C LEU A 8 2.56 -14.58 11.64
N LEU A 9 1.95 -14.45 10.46
CA LEU A 9 2.49 -15.05 9.25
C LEU A 9 3.86 -14.42 8.94
N PRO A 10 4.82 -15.17 8.41
CA PRO A 10 6.10 -14.62 7.95
C PRO A 10 5.84 -13.45 7.00
N SER A 11 6.50 -12.32 7.20
CA SER A 11 6.32 -11.06 6.45
C SER A 11 5.04 -10.24 6.71
N ALA A 12 4.08 -10.73 7.51
CA ALA A 12 2.96 -9.90 7.92
C ALA A 12 3.42 -8.85 8.94
N HIS A 13 2.97 -7.61 8.79
CA HIS A 13 3.29 -6.49 9.68
C HIS A 13 4.80 -6.23 9.88
N ALA A 14 5.54 -6.18 8.77
CA ALA A 14 6.97 -5.84 8.77
C ALA A 14 7.17 -4.35 9.08
N VAL A 15 7.22 -4.02 10.37
CA VAL A 15 7.29 -2.66 10.92
C VAL A 15 8.53 -1.90 10.41
N ASP A 16 9.63 -2.59 10.20
CA ASP A 16 10.86 -2.03 9.65
C ASP A 16 10.71 -1.61 8.17
N ARG A 17 9.94 -2.38 7.37
CA ARG A 17 9.62 -2.02 5.98
C ARG A 17 8.70 -0.80 5.92
N GLU A 18 7.68 -0.79 6.76
CA GLU A 18 6.75 0.34 6.88
C GLU A 18 7.50 1.62 7.30
N TYR A 19 8.37 1.53 8.32
CA TYR A 19 9.25 2.63 8.73
C TYR A 19 10.13 3.12 7.58
N LYS A 20 10.75 2.20 6.81
CA LYS A 20 11.63 2.54 5.69
C LYS A 20 10.92 3.35 4.62
N VAL A 21 9.74 2.92 4.17
CA VAL A 21 9.01 3.62 3.10
C VAL A 21 8.47 4.96 3.56
N ILE A 22 7.88 5.06 4.76
CA ILE A 22 7.38 6.32 5.32
C ILE A 22 8.51 7.34 5.46
N THR A 23 9.67 6.90 5.99
CA THR A 23 10.85 7.77 6.15
C THR A 23 11.36 8.27 4.80
N ALA A 24 11.41 7.40 3.79
CA ALA A 24 11.87 7.75 2.45
C ALA A 24 10.94 8.72 1.72
N LEU A 25 9.63 8.62 1.98
CA LEU A 25 8.62 9.47 1.33
C LEU A 25 8.46 10.85 1.99
N TYR A 26 8.96 11.04 3.21
CA TYR A 26 8.72 12.26 3.99
C TYR A 26 9.16 13.56 3.31
N GLU A 27 10.25 13.53 2.55
CA GLU A 27 10.77 14.70 1.80
C GLU A 27 10.25 14.76 0.34
N THR A 28 9.13 14.07 0.06
CA THR A 28 8.47 14.08 -1.26
C THR A 28 7.10 14.76 -1.19
N ASP A 29 6.41 14.85 -2.34
CA ASP A 29 5.04 15.38 -2.40
C ASP A 29 3.97 14.38 -1.87
N VAL A 30 4.38 13.21 -1.41
CA VAL A 30 3.47 12.22 -0.81
C VAL A 30 3.27 12.55 0.66
N PRO A 31 2.04 12.88 1.11
CA PRO A 31 1.80 13.18 2.51
C PRO A 31 1.93 11.91 3.36
N VAL A 32 2.91 11.89 4.25
CA VAL A 32 3.16 10.83 5.22
C VAL A 32 3.54 11.44 6.57
N PRO A 33 3.26 10.77 7.71
CA PRO A 33 3.70 11.24 9.01
C PRO A 33 5.23 11.24 9.11
N LYS A 34 5.81 12.22 9.78
CA LYS A 34 7.24 12.21 10.11
C LYS A 34 7.54 11.06 11.04
N THR A 35 8.58 10.31 10.72
CA THR A 35 9.12 9.25 11.59
C THR A 35 10.26 9.77 12.45
N TYR A 36 10.39 9.26 13.69
CA TYR A 36 11.40 9.70 14.64
C TYR A 36 12.43 8.61 14.96
N GLY A 37 12.06 7.35 14.89
CA GLY A 37 12.98 6.25 15.13
C GLY A 37 12.29 4.90 15.11
N LEU A 38 13.07 3.88 14.75
CA LEU A 38 12.70 2.46 14.78
C LEU A 38 13.40 1.79 15.94
N CYS A 39 12.65 1.13 16.82
CA CYS A 39 13.18 0.30 17.89
C CYS A 39 12.98 -1.18 17.54
N LYS A 40 14.09 -1.91 17.43
CA LYS A 40 14.11 -3.37 17.19
C LYS A 40 14.29 -4.18 18.46
N ASP A 41 14.53 -3.50 19.59
CA ASP A 41 14.71 -4.13 20.90
C ASP A 41 13.34 -4.46 21.49
N GLU A 42 13.04 -5.75 21.55
CA GLU A 42 11.77 -6.26 22.08
C GLU A 42 11.62 -6.07 23.59
N ASP A 43 12.72 -5.89 24.32
CA ASP A 43 12.70 -5.68 25.78
C ASP A 43 12.08 -4.31 26.14
N VAL A 44 12.07 -3.35 25.22
CA VAL A 44 11.54 -2.00 25.46
C VAL A 44 10.02 -1.98 25.51
N ALA A 45 9.33 -2.65 24.56
CA ALA A 45 7.87 -2.61 24.45
C ALA A 45 7.23 -3.97 24.12
N GLY A 46 7.95 -5.06 24.31
CA GLY A 46 7.50 -6.43 24.04
C GLY A 46 7.46 -6.81 22.56
N THR A 47 7.83 -5.91 21.66
CA THR A 47 7.88 -6.12 20.21
C THR A 47 8.55 -4.94 19.51
N GLU A 48 9.01 -5.14 18.27
CA GLU A 48 9.50 -4.04 17.41
C GLU A 48 8.43 -2.98 17.19
N PHE A 49 8.84 -1.71 17.20
CA PHE A 49 7.95 -0.58 16.95
C PHE A 49 8.72 0.61 16.34
N PHE A 50 7.99 1.54 15.74
CA PHE A 50 8.51 2.85 15.39
C PHE A 50 7.64 3.98 15.92
N VAL A 51 8.24 5.16 16.09
CA VAL A 51 7.59 6.39 16.53
C VAL A 51 7.41 7.31 15.33
N MET A 52 6.22 7.85 15.18
CA MET A 52 5.86 8.81 14.14
C MET A 52 4.90 9.86 14.68
N ASP A 53 4.67 10.93 13.90
CA ASP A 53 3.66 11.92 14.21
C ASP A 53 2.27 11.29 14.36
N CYS A 54 1.48 11.85 15.28
CA CYS A 54 0.05 11.62 15.36
C CYS A 54 -0.65 12.74 14.58
N LEU A 55 -1.18 12.41 13.40
CA LEU A 55 -1.86 13.38 12.56
C LEU A 55 -3.30 13.62 13.05
N ASP A 56 -3.68 14.88 13.17
CA ASP A 56 -5.03 15.31 13.58
C ASP A 56 -5.90 15.56 12.34
N GLY A 57 -6.82 14.62 12.06
CA GLY A 57 -7.72 14.66 10.89
C GLY A 57 -8.76 13.55 10.92
N ASP A 58 -9.57 13.51 9.88
CA ASP A 58 -10.67 12.57 9.71
C ASP A 58 -10.23 11.33 8.93
N ILE A 59 -10.78 10.16 9.28
CA ILE A 59 -10.68 8.92 8.51
C ILE A 59 -12.07 8.58 7.96
N TYR A 60 -12.18 8.40 6.67
CA TYR A 60 -13.44 8.04 6.01
C TYR A 60 -13.52 6.52 5.78
N TRP A 61 -14.30 5.84 6.60
CA TRP A 61 -14.54 4.40 6.52
C TRP A 61 -15.51 4.02 5.40
N ASP A 62 -16.50 4.88 5.13
CA ASP A 62 -17.47 4.67 4.06
C ASP A 62 -17.04 5.43 2.80
N PRO A 63 -16.67 4.73 1.70
CA PRO A 63 -16.26 5.37 0.46
C PRO A 63 -17.37 6.18 -0.22
N MET A 64 -18.64 5.96 0.15
CA MET A 64 -19.75 6.77 -0.35
C MET A 64 -19.76 8.19 0.24
N LEU A 65 -19.03 8.42 1.35
CA LEU A 65 -18.90 9.71 2.04
C LEU A 65 -20.25 10.36 2.32
N PRO A 66 -21.21 9.68 2.99
CA PRO A 66 -22.58 10.13 3.13
C PRO A 66 -22.74 11.43 3.92
N SER A 67 -21.77 11.75 4.78
CA SER A 67 -21.74 12.99 5.58
C SER A 67 -21.27 14.22 4.80
N LEU A 68 -20.74 14.05 3.57
CA LEU A 68 -20.19 15.14 2.78
C LEU A 68 -21.13 15.59 1.66
N THR A 69 -21.08 16.88 1.31
CA THR A 69 -21.76 17.39 0.11
C THR A 69 -21.14 16.80 -1.16
N LYS A 70 -21.82 16.94 -2.28
CA LYS A 70 -21.30 16.48 -3.59
C LYS A 70 -19.96 17.13 -3.93
N GLU A 71 -19.84 18.44 -3.69
CA GLU A 71 -18.62 19.22 -3.95
C GLU A 71 -17.46 18.77 -3.05
N GLN A 72 -17.75 18.49 -1.79
CA GLN A 72 -16.76 17.95 -0.84
C GLN A 72 -16.29 16.56 -1.25
N ARG A 73 -17.21 15.67 -1.67
CA ARG A 73 -16.85 14.34 -2.19
C ARG A 73 -15.94 14.42 -3.41
N ILE A 74 -16.24 15.32 -4.33
CA ILE A 74 -15.40 15.56 -5.52
C ILE A 74 -13.98 15.95 -5.07
N LYS A 75 -13.84 16.89 -4.13
CA LYS A 75 -12.53 17.32 -3.61
C LYS A 75 -11.77 16.18 -2.95
N VAL A 76 -12.42 15.36 -2.12
CA VAL A 76 -11.79 14.19 -1.48
C VAL A 76 -11.19 13.27 -2.52
N TYR A 77 -11.96 12.87 -3.55
CA TYR A 77 -11.46 11.96 -4.59
C TYR A 77 -10.43 12.61 -5.50
N GLN A 78 -10.53 13.91 -5.79
CA GLN A 78 -9.48 14.64 -6.51
C GLN A 78 -8.16 14.64 -5.73
N ASN A 79 -8.20 14.91 -4.42
CA ASN A 79 -7.01 14.90 -3.56
C ASN A 79 -6.44 13.48 -3.37
N LYS A 80 -7.31 12.46 -3.22
CA LYS A 80 -6.89 11.05 -3.25
C LYS A 80 -6.10 10.73 -4.53
N ASN A 81 -6.65 11.08 -5.70
CA ASN A 81 -6.00 10.82 -6.99
C ASN A 81 -4.71 11.63 -7.17
N LYS A 82 -4.69 12.90 -6.72
CA LYS A 82 -3.47 13.73 -6.72
C LYS A 82 -2.35 13.08 -5.88
N THR A 83 -2.69 12.59 -4.71
CA THR A 83 -1.74 11.90 -3.82
C THR A 83 -1.23 10.60 -4.45
N LEU A 84 -2.09 9.84 -5.13
CA LEU A 84 -1.68 8.63 -5.86
C LEU A 84 -0.72 8.96 -7.00
N ALA A 85 -1.03 10.00 -7.78
CA ALA A 85 -0.14 10.46 -8.85
C ALA A 85 1.21 10.91 -8.31
N ALA A 86 1.24 11.62 -7.16
CA ALA A 86 2.48 11.99 -6.49
C ALA A 86 3.28 10.74 -6.09
N LEU A 87 2.64 9.72 -5.48
CA LEU A 87 3.28 8.47 -5.09
C LEU A 87 3.92 7.75 -6.28
N HIS A 88 3.17 7.57 -7.35
CA HIS A 88 3.66 6.86 -8.53
C HIS A 88 4.73 7.65 -9.32
N SER A 89 4.83 8.97 -9.10
CA SER A 89 5.85 9.84 -9.69
C SER A 89 7.17 9.90 -8.89
N VAL A 90 7.22 9.29 -7.70
CA VAL A 90 8.44 9.28 -6.89
C VAL A 90 9.53 8.46 -7.58
N ASP A 91 10.70 9.04 -7.77
CA ASP A 91 11.90 8.28 -8.16
C ASP A 91 12.36 7.43 -6.96
N TYR A 92 11.89 6.18 -6.93
CA TYR A 92 12.15 5.25 -5.82
C TYR A 92 13.64 4.98 -5.59
N LYS A 93 14.48 5.15 -6.62
CA LYS A 93 15.94 4.99 -6.49
C LYS A 93 16.56 6.17 -5.77
N LYS A 94 16.13 7.40 -6.11
CA LYS A 94 16.64 8.62 -5.47
C LYS A 94 16.28 8.71 -4.00
N VAL A 95 15.09 8.23 -3.62
CA VAL A 95 14.67 8.21 -2.20
C VAL A 95 15.20 6.99 -1.42
N GLY A 96 16.09 6.19 -2.00
CA GLY A 96 16.72 5.06 -1.31
C GLY A 96 15.87 3.79 -1.21
N LEU A 97 14.86 3.64 -2.09
CA LEU A 97 13.98 2.46 -2.12
C LEU A 97 14.28 1.50 -3.28
N GLY A 98 15.48 1.56 -3.88
CA GLY A 98 15.85 0.70 -5.01
C GLY A 98 15.83 -0.80 -4.69
N ASP A 99 15.98 -1.17 -3.43
CA ASP A 99 15.95 -2.54 -2.90
C ASP A 99 14.62 -2.88 -2.19
N TYR A 100 13.63 -1.97 -2.21
CA TYR A 100 12.38 -2.12 -1.47
C TYR A 100 11.47 -3.23 -2.00
N GLY A 101 11.64 -3.61 -3.25
CA GLY A 101 10.95 -4.69 -3.93
C GLY A 101 11.72 -5.15 -5.15
N LYS A 102 11.14 -6.09 -5.91
CA LYS A 102 11.73 -6.57 -7.15
C LYS A 102 11.13 -5.79 -8.32
N PRO A 103 11.86 -4.90 -9.00
CA PRO A 103 11.34 -4.20 -10.16
C PRO A 103 11.11 -5.16 -11.32
N GLY A 104 10.21 -4.80 -12.22
CA GLY A 104 9.86 -5.54 -13.43
C GLY A 104 9.00 -6.79 -13.22
N ASN A 105 8.30 -7.21 -14.27
CA ASN A 105 7.45 -8.41 -14.30
C ASN A 105 6.44 -8.49 -13.13
N TYR A 106 5.95 -7.36 -12.64
CA TYR A 106 5.08 -7.34 -11.46
C TYR A 106 3.79 -8.13 -11.70
N VAL A 107 3.08 -7.85 -12.80
CA VAL A 107 1.80 -8.50 -13.13
C VAL A 107 1.96 -10.02 -13.26
N ALA A 108 3.00 -10.48 -13.96
CA ALA A 108 3.29 -11.92 -14.11
C ALA A 108 3.51 -12.61 -12.76
N ARG A 109 4.25 -11.95 -11.85
CA ARG A 109 4.47 -12.48 -10.50
C ARG A 109 3.17 -12.54 -9.69
N GLN A 110 2.30 -11.52 -9.79
CA GLN A 110 1.01 -11.52 -9.09
C GLN A 110 0.10 -12.62 -9.63
N VAL A 111 -0.04 -12.76 -10.94
CA VAL A 111 -0.81 -13.84 -11.57
C VAL A 111 -0.32 -15.20 -11.07
N SER A 112 0.99 -15.47 -11.14
CA SER A 112 1.55 -16.74 -10.66
C SER A 112 1.32 -16.97 -9.16
N ARG A 113 1.51 -15.94 -8.32
CA ARG A 113 1.30 -16.03 -6.86
C ARG A 113 -0.14 -16.36 -6.51
N TRP A 114 -1.07 -15.59 -7.05
CA TRP A 114 -2.49 -15.72 -6.72
C TRP A 114 -3.11 -16.99 -7.30
N SER A 115 -2.69 -17.44 -8.50
CA SER A 115 -3.10 -18.72 -9.05
C SER A 115 -2.68 -19.90 -8.16
N LYS A 116 -1.43 -19.89 -7.68
CA LYS A 116 -0.93 -20.91 -6.74
C LYS A 116 -1.70 -20.90 -5.42
N GLN A 117 -1.99 -19.71 -4.89
CA GLN A 117 -2.72 -19.57 -3.63
C GLN A 117 -4.16 -20.05 -3.77
N TYR A 118 -4.84 -19.70 -4.89
CA TYR A 118 -6.17 -20.18 -5.17
C TYR A 118 -6.22 -21.71 -5.25
N MET A 119 -5.35 -22.33 -6.07
CA MET A 119 -5.28 -23.80 -6.18
C MET A 119 -4.99 -24.50 -4.84
N ALA A 120 -4.19 -23.88 -3.95
CA ALA A 120 -3.89 -24.43 -2.62
C ALA A 120 -5.04 -24.29 -1.62
N SER A 121 -6.01 -23.41 -1.86
CA SER A 121 -7.16 -23.12 -0.99
C SER A 121 -8.51 -23.44 -1.65
N GLU A 122 -8.50 -24.08 -2.83
CA GLU A 122 -9.71 -24.44 -3.56
C GLU A 122 -10.58 -25.40 -2.74
N THR A 123 -11.85 -25.04 -2.59
CA THR A 123 -12.88 -25.86 -1.91
C THR A 123 -13.88 -26.43 -2.90
N ASP A 124 -14.14 -25.70 -3.98
CA ASP A 124 -15.10 -26.05 -5.01
C ASP A 124 -14.49 -25.78 -6.40
N ASN A 125 -14.83 -26.60 -7.37
CA ASN A 125 -14.41 -26.41 -8.75
C ASN A 125 -15.20 -25.27 -9.40
N ILE A 126 -14.55 -24.11 -9.61
CA ILE A 126 -15.11 -22.95 -10.29
C ILE A 126 -14.50 -22.84 -11.67
N GLU A 127 -15.23 -23.30 -12.70
CA GLU A 127 -14.75 -23.33 -14.09
C GLU A 127 -14.24 -21.96 -14.59
N ALA A 128 -14.93 -20.88 -14.23
CA ALA A 128 -14.50 -19.52 -14.60
C ALA A 128 -13.13 -19.16 -14.02
N MET A 129 -12.81 -19.60 -12.82
CA MET A 129 -11.50 -19.39 -12.20
C MET A 129 -10.41 -20.21 -12.89
N ASN A 130 -10.69 -21.46 -13.22
CA ASN A 130 -9.75 -22.31 -13.94
C ASN A 130 -9.41 -21.73 -15.32
N ASN A 131 -10.44 -21.30 -16.07
CA ASN A 131 -10.25 -20.62 -17.35
C ASN A 131 -9.43 -19.33 -17.23
N LEU A 132 -9.65 -18.55 -16.16
CA LEU A 132 -8.89 -17.31 -15.91
C LEU A 132 -7.43 -17.60 -15.58
N ILE A 133 -7.13 -18.64 -14.79
CA ILE A 133 -5.77 -19.07 -14.44
C ILE A 133 -4.99 -19.49 -15.68
N GLU A 134 -5.64 -20.13 -16.65
CA GLU A 134 -5.02 -20.51 -17.92
C GLU A 134 -4.84 -19.32 -18.87
N TRP A 135 -5.79 -18.39 -18.89
CA TRP A 135 -5.80 -17.25 -19.80
C TRP A 135 -4.82 -16.14 -19.42
N LEU A 136 -4.76 -15.79 -18.12
CA LEU A 136 -3.97 -14.64 -17.65
C LEU A 136 -2.49 -14.70 -17.99
N PRO A 137 -1.76 -15.84 -17.88
CA PRO A 137 -0.34 -15.88 -18.20
C PRO A 137 -0.03 -15.56 -19.67
N ASN A 138 -0.99 -15.79 -20.57
CA ASN A 138 -0.86 -15.55 -22.01
C ASN A 138 -1.38 -14.18 -22.46
N ASN A 139 -1.91 -13.39 -21.51
CA ASN A 139 -2.55 -12.09 -21.78
C ASN A 139 -2.04 -11.01 -20.82
N ILE A 140 -0.81 -11.11 -20.34
CA ILE A 140 -0.15 -10.09 -19.54
C ILE A 140 0.22 -8.92 -20.47
N PRO A 141 -0.08 -7.67 -20.10
CA PRO A 141 0.36 -6.49 -20.85
C PRO A 141 1.89 -6.43 -20.98
N ASP A 142 2.38 -5.97 -22.12
CA ASP A 142 3.82 -5.76 -22.38
C ASP A 142 4.39 -4.53 -21.66
N ASP A 143 3.60 -3.90 -20.79
CA ASP A 143 4.01 -2.76 -19.99
C ASP A 143 4.66 -3.23 -18.67
N ASP A 144 5.88 -2.78 -18.43
CA ASP A 144 6.70 -3.16 -17.27
C ASP A 144 7.10 -1.93 -16.43
N GLU A 145 6.22 -0.93 -16.36
CA GLU A 145 6.42 0.24 -15.53
C GLU A 145 6.59 -0.16 -14.04
N THR A 146 7.50 0.52 -13.36
CA THR A 146 7.78 0.25 -11.95
C THR A 146 7.74 1.53 -11.14
N SER A 147 6.86 1.55 -10.14
CA SER A 147 6.73 2.62 -9.17
C SER A 147 6.68 2.06 -7.74
N ILE A 148 6.61 2.95 -6.75
CA ILE A 148 6.20 2.57 -5.40
C ILE A 148 4.69 2.34 -5.44
N VAL A 149 4.25 1.15 -5.07
CA VAL A 149 2.84 0.75 -4.96
C VAL A 149 2.49 0.62 -3.49
N HIS A 150 1.37 1.20 -3.07
CA HIS A 150 0.88 1.10 -1.69
C HIS A 150 0.34 -0.31 -1.40
N GLY A 151 -0.43 -0.87 -2.34
CA GLY A 151 -0.98 -2.22 -2.26
C GLY A 151 -2.31 -2.34 -1.48
N ASP A 152 -2.74 -1.25 -0.80
CA ASP A 152 -4.07 -1.13 -0.16
C ASP A 152 -4.50 0.35 -0.12
N TYR A 153 -4.54 1.01 -1.29
CA TYR A 153 -4.73 2.46 -1.42
C TYR A 153 -6.22 2.85 -1.30
N ARG A 154 -6.73 2.89 -0.07
CA ARG A 154 -8.15 3.16 0.25
C ARG A 154 -8.29 4.39 1.15
N LEU A 155 -9.51 4.96 1.20
CA LEU A 155 -9.80 6.16 2.00
C LEU A 155 -9.60 5.94 3.51
N ASP A 156 -9.86 4.76 4.01
CA ASP A 156 -9.67 4.40 5.41
C ASP A 156 -8.19 4.25 5.81
N ASN A 157 -7.28 4.19 4.83
CA ASN A 157 -5.83 4.28 5.04
C ASN A 157 -5.29 5.72 4.85
N MET A 158 -6.16 6.72 4.84
CA MET A 158 -5.79 8.13 4.69
C MET A 158 -6.33 8.97 5.82
N ILE A 159 -5.52 9.91 6.29
CA ILE A 159 -5.97 10.97 7.19
C ILE A 159 -6.23 12.21 6.35
N MET A 160 -7.46 12.74 6.46
CA MET A 160 -7.94 13.89 5.70
C MET A 160 -8.13 15.09 6.63
N LYS A 161 -7.79 16.28 6.15
CA LYS A 161 -8.13 17.54 6.83
C LYS A 161 -8.59 18.54 5.77
N ASN A 162 -9.80 19.11 5.94
CA ASN A 162 -10.42 20.01 4.96
C ASN A 162 -10.48 19.42 3.53
N GLN A 163 -10.79 18.13 3.42
CA GLN A 163 -10.83 17.32 2.18
C GLN A 163 -9.45 17.14 1.49
N GLU A 164 -8.35 17.47 2.15
CA GLU A 164 -6.99 17.22 1.69
C GLU A 164 -6.38 16.03 2.40
N VAL A 165 -5.61 15.20 1.69
CA VAL A 165 -4.85 14.10 2.30
C VAL A 165 -3.66 14.70 3.02
N ILE A 166 -3.60 14.53 4.35
CA ILE A 166 -2.47 14.96 5.18
C ILE A 166 -1.58 13.80 5.64
N GLY A 167 -2.01 12.57 5.39
CA GLY A 167 -1.20 11.39 5.66
C GLY A 167 -1.78 10.14 5.04
N VAL A 168 -0.91 9.37 4.38
CA VAL A 168 -1.18 8.00 3.93
C VAL A 168 -0.55 7.03 4.92
N LEU A 169 -1.32 6.07 5.38
CA LEU A 169 -0.96 5.09 6.43
C LEU A 169 -1.05 3.66 5.91
N ASP A 170 -0.58 2.73 6.73
CA ASP A 170 -0.68 1.28 6.52
C ASP A 170 0.04 0.76 5.28
N TRP A 171 1.34 1.04 5.23
CA TRP A 171 2.26 0.69 4.15
C TRP A 171 2.74 -0.77 4.18
N GLU A 172 2.08 -1.65 4.93
CA GLU A 172 2.55 -3.03 5.14
C GLU A 172 2.55 -3.88 3.84
N LEU A 173 1.66 -3.58 2.89
CA LEU A 173 1.57 -4.25 1.60
C LEU A 173 2.38 -3.57 0.49
N SER A 174 3.00 -2.43 0.81
CA SER A 174 3.72 -1.64 -0.19
C SER A 174 4.97 -2.35 -0.74
N THR A 175 5.26 -2.08 -2.01
CA THR A 175 6.37 -2.68 -2.73
C THR A 175 6.76 -1.86 -3.96
N LEU A 176 7.79 -2.30 -4.70
CA LEU A 176 7.99 -1.88 -6.07
C LEU A 176 7.12 -2.75 -7.00
N GLY A 177 6.25 -2.10 -7.76
CA GLY A 177 5.28 -2.78 -8.61
C GLY A 177 4.73 -1.90 -9.72
N HIS A 178 3.81 -2.44 -10.49
CA HIS A 178 3.14 -1.69 -11.55
C HIS A 178 2.11 -0.72 -10.95
N PRO A 179 2.11 0.59 -11.32
CA PRO A 179 1.27 1.61 -10.69
C PRO A 179 -0.23 1.31 -10.77
N VAL A 180 -0.70 0.61 -11.80
CA VAL A 180 -2.12 0.21 -11.95
C VAL A 180 -2.62 -0.64 -10.79
N ALA A 181 -1.73 -1.32 -10.04
CA ALA A 181 -2.14 -2.16 -8.91
C ALA A 181 -2.86 -1.39 -7.78
N ASP A 182 -2.62 -0.09 -7.64
CA ASP A 182 -3.31 0.75 -6.65
C ASP A 182 -4.69 1.28 -7.11
N PHE A 183 -5.09 0.97 -8.33
CA PHE A 183 -6.43 1.32 -8.87
C PHE A 183 -7.46 0.20 -8.70
N SER A 184 -7.05 -0.98 -8.25
CA SER A 184 -7.90 -2.18 -8.13
C SER A 184 -8.64 -2.25 -6.80
#